data_9eded13a09939f885234852976bef364
#
_entry.id   9eded13a09939f885234852976bef364
#
_cell.length_a   1.000
_cell.length_b   1.000
_cell.length_c   1.000
_cell.angle_alpha   90.00
_cell.angle_beta   90.00
_cell.angle_gamma   90.00
#
_symmetry.space_group_name_H-M   'P 1'
#
loop_
_entity.id
_entity.type
_entity.pdbx_description
1 polymer ?
#
loop_
_entity_poly.entity_id
_entity_poly.type
_entity_poly.pdbx_seq_one_letter_code
_entity_poly.pdbx_strand_id
1 'polypeptide(L)'
;MSVGQTASSWLGDQYVGSDGNHYRAPAPYTYLAYHADGTIDVHTSSGGNAYRHYMLTDSDGISHQVYCVESGIPYHTSENTYVSESGTNSQYLNLLPAEARRGITLTAIYGWKPGAALPVSGINEDDYKMATQIILWEYQQQLRSDPYSRHGNGHADANQYFSVIAGRPAEKAYNWILSQVASHSTV
;
A
#
# COMPACT_ATOMS: atom_id res chain seq x y z
N MET A 1 12.09 -8.39 -1.79
CA MET A 1 11.75 -7.56 -0.62
C MET A 1 10.75 -8.32 0.24
N SER A 2 10.97 -8.47 1.51
CA SER A 2 10.08 -9.21 2.42
C SER A 2 9.17 -8.25 3.20
N VAL A 3 8.13 -8.81 3.85
CA VAL A 3 7.24 -8.01 4.71
C VAL A 3 8.06 -7.33 5.81
N GLY A 4 7.80 -6.04 6.03
CA GLY A 4 8.55 -5.22 7.00
C GLY A 4 9.77 -4.51 6.43
N GLN A 5 10.09 -4.70 5.15
CA GLN A 5 11.06 -3.88 4.44
C GLN A 5 10.38 -2.70 3.76
N THR A 6 11.04 -1.56 3.78
CA THR A 6 10.64 -0.37 3.04
C THR A 6 11.65 -0.09 1.93
N ALA A 7 11.21 0.61 0.90
CA ALA A 7 12.08 1.08 -0.16
C ALA A 7 12.01 2.61 -0.21
N SER A 8 13.16 3.25 -0.13
CA SER A 8 13.30 4.68 -0.28
C SER A 8 13.87 5.02 -1.65
N SER A 9 13.36 6.05 -2.29
CA SER A 9 13.91 6.52 -3.55
C SER A 9 15.27 7.18 -3.31
N TRP A 10 16.24 6.85 -4.14
CA TRP A 10 17.57 7.39 -4.08
C TRP A 10 18.09 7.85 -5.44
N LEU A 11 18.77 8.98 -5.46
CA LEU A 11 19.41 9.52 -6.65
C LEU A 11 20.84 8.96 -6.76
N GLY A 12 21.01 7.84 -7.47
CA GLY A 12 22.32 7.29 -7.80
C GLY A 12 22.55 5.85 -7.35
N ASP A 13 23.45 5.20 -8.06
CA ASP A 13 23.79 3.77 -7.88
C ASP A 13 24.76 3.50 -6.69
N GLN A 14 25.02 4.52 -5.86
CA GLN A 14 26.00 4.43 -4.75
C GLN A 14 25.44 3.79 -3.49
N TYR A 15 24.11 3.64 -3.40
CA TYR A 15 23.46 3.09 -2.22
C TYR A 15 23.02 1.66 -2.48
N VAL A 16 23.44 0.80 -1.58
CA VAL A 16 23.03 -0.60 -1.54
C VAL A 16 22.10 -0.75 -0.35
N GLY A 17 20.90 -1.28 -0.58
CA GLY A 17 19.94 -1.56 0.47
C GLY A 17 20.41 -2.66 1.41
N SER A 18 19.64 -2.88 2.48
CA SER A 18 19.94 -3.90 3.50
C SER A 18 19.97 -5.33 2.96
N ASP A 19 19.37 -5.57 1.80
CA ASP A 19 19.35 -6.85 1.09
C ASP A 19 20.37 -6.92 -0.07
N GLY A 20 21.19 -5.90 -0.24
CA GLY A 20 22.18 -5.83 -1.31
C GLY A 20 21.63 -5.48 -2.69
N ASN A 21 20.33 -5.19 -2.82
CA ASN A 21 19.67 -4.95 -4.10
C ASN A 21 19.32 -3.48 -4.31
N HIS A 22 19.31 -3.11 -5.60
CA HIS A 22 18.70 -1.89 -6.09
C HIS A 22 17.38 -2.24 -6.79
N TYR A 23 16.38 -1.38 -6.62
CA TYR A 23 15.06 -1.55 -7.19
C TYR A 23 14.73 -0.38 -8.09
N ARG A 24 14.10 -0.66 -9.23
CA ARG A 24 13.63 0.36 -10.17
C ARG A 24 12.14 0.25 -10.40
N ALA A 25 11.49 1.38 -10.50
CA ALA A 25 10.08 1.43 -10.87
C ALA A 25 9.95 1.20 -12.37
N PRO A 26 9.17 0.19 -12.82
CA PRO A 26 8.93 -0.02 -14.23
C PRO A 26 8.10 1.13 -14.83
N ALA A 27 8.34 1.42 -16.11
CA ALA A 27 7.50 2.33 -16.90
C ALA A 27 7.00 1.56 -18.13
N PRO A 28 5.76 1.77 -18.59
CA PRO A 28 4.74 2.65 -18.01
C PRO A 28 4.14 2.07 -16.72
N TYR A 29 3.55 2.94 -15.89
CA TYR A 29 2.82 2.49 -14.72
C TYR A 29 1.48 1.87 -15.08
N THR A 30 0.97 1.02 -14.20
CA THR A 30 -0.41 0.60 -14.23
C THR A 30 -1.20 1.24 -13.08
N TYR A 31 -2.49 1.37 -13.28
CA TYR A 31 -3.43 1.89 -12.30
C TYR A 31 -4.56 0.89 -12.11
N LEU A 32 -5.10 0.84 -10.89
CA LEU A 32 -6.33 0.14 -10.57
C LEU A 32 -7.45 1.17 -10.50
N ALA A 33 -8.51 0.97 -11.24
CA ALA A 33 -9.68 1.86 -11.22
C ALA A 33 -10.96 1.06 -11.32
N TYR A 34 -12.02 1.51 -10.65
CA TYR A 34 -13.33 0.92 -10.78
C TYR A 34 -14.07 1.48 -12.00
N HIS A 35 -14.61 0.58 -12.82
CA HIS A 35 -15.64 0.90 -13.82
C HIS A 35 -16.98 1.19 -13.16
N ALA A 36 -17.90 1.75 -13.95
CA ALA A 36 -19.26 2.03 -13.50
C ALA A 36 -20.03 0.76 -13.09
N ASP A 37 -19.71 -0.39 -13.68
CA ASP A 37 -20.29 -1.71 -13.35
C ASP A 37 -19.69 -2.36 -12.09
N GLY A 38 -18.69 -1.71 -11.46
CA GLY A 38 -18.05 -2.19 -10.24
C GLY A 38 -16.87 -3.13 -10.48
N THR A 39 -16.53 -3.46 -11.74
CA THR A 39 -15.30 -4.21 -12.04
C THR A 39 -14.06 -3.33 -11.90
N ILE A 40 -12.91 -3.95 -11.60
CA ILE A 40 -11.63 -3.26 -11.61
C ILE A 40 -10.96 -3.47 -12.96
N ASP A 41 -10.40 -2.40 -13.47
CA ASP A 41 -9.54 -2.39 -14.65
C ASP A 41 -8.10 -2.03 -14.27
N VAL A 42 -7.16 -2.59 -15.00
CA VAL A 42 -5.73 -2.27 -14.93
C VAL A 42 -5.35 -1.54 -16.20
N HIS A 43 -5.02 -0.26 -16.10
CA HIS A 43 -4.71 0.56 -17.26
C HIS A 43 -3.46 1.43 -17.05
N THR A 44 -2.95 2.02 -18.14
CA THR A 44 -1.68 2.77 -18.15
C THR A 44 -1.85 4.28 -17.97
N SER A 45 -3.07 4.77 -17.81
CA SER A 45 -3.35 6.18 -17.60
C SER A 45 -4.07 6.42 -16.28
N SER A 46 -3.74 7.51 -15.59
CA SER A 46 -4.52 7.94 -14.44
C SER A 46 -5.86 8.51 -14.89
N GLY A 47 -6.94 8.10 -14.24
CA GLY A 47 -8.28 8.63 -14.50
C GLY A 47 -9.16 8.53 -13.26
N GLY A 48 -9.76 9.63 -12.85
CA GLY A 48 -10.72 9.66 -11.76
C GLY A 48 -10.20 9.03 -10.46
N ASN A 49 -10.88 8.02 -9.98
CA ASN A 49 -10.57 7.31 -8.73
C ASN A 49 -9.59 6.14 -8.92
N ALA A 50 -8.57 6.33 -9.76
CA ALA A 50 -7.57 5.30 -10.01
C ALA A 50 -6.48 5.30 -8.92
N TYR A 51 -6.10 4.11 -8.46
CA TYR A 51 -4.95 3.89 -7.59
C TYR A 51 -3.81 3.29 -8.40
N ARG A 52 -2.59 3.76 -8.17
CA ARG A 52 -1.43 3.23 -8.85
C ARG A 52 -1.13 1.81 -8.36
N HIS A 53 -0.91 0.91 -9.30
CA HIS A 53 -0.36 -0.41 -9.02
C HIS A 53 1.16 -0.27 -8.90
N TYR A 54 1.67 -0.24 -7.68
CA TYR A 54 3.08 0.01 -7.42
C TYR A 54 3.89 -1.27 -7.58
N MET A 55 4.90 -1.23 -8.45
CA MET A 55 5.84 -2.32 -8.69
C MET A 55 7.27 -1.80 -8.60
N LEU A 56 8.18 -2.58 -8.05
CA LEU A 56 9.62 -2.35 -8.14
C LEU A 56 10.29 -3.59 -8.75
N THR A 57 11.22 -3.37 -9.66
CA THR A 57 12.00 -4.44 -10.28
C THR A 57 13.41 -4.40 -9.69
N ASP A 58 13.91 -5.54 -9.22
CA ASP A 58 15.25 -5.67 -8.67
C ASP A 58 16.32 -5.81 -9.77
N SER A 59 17.59 -5.95 -9.35
CA SER A 59 18.74 -6.10 -10.25
C SER A 59 18.70 -7.37 -11.08
N ASP A 60 17.98 -8.39 -10.62
CA ASP A 60 17.81 -9.66 -11.34
C ASP A 60 16.62 -9.64 -12.29
N GLY A 61 15.93 -8.50 -12.40
CA GLY A 61 14.76 -8.33 -13.24
C GLY A 61 13.45 -8.88 -12.64
N ILE A 62 13.48 -9.25 -11.37
CA ILE A 62 12.29 -9.77 -10.68
C ILE A 62 11.42 -8.60 -10.19
N SER A 63 10.15 -8.64 -10.54
CA SER A 63 9.19 -7.62 -10.12
C SER A 63 8.57 -7.95 -8.78
N HIS A 64 8.54 -6.95 -7.90
CA HIS A 64 7.96 -7.02 -6.57
C HIS A 64 6.76 -6.07 -6.46
N GLN A 65 5.62 -6.58 -6.02
CA GLN A 65 4.51 -5.72 -5.63
C GLN A 65 4.90 -4.96 -4.35
N VAL A 66 4.72 -3.66 -4.37
CA VAL A 66 4.93 -2.78 -3.21
C VAL A 66 3.72 -1.91 -2.96
N TYR A 67 3.66 -1.30 -1.80
CA TYR A 67 2.61 -0.38 -1.43
C TYR A 67 3.20 0.99 -1.10
N CYS A 68 2.48 2.04 -1.48
CA CYS A 68 2.85 3.40 -1.10
C CYS A 68 2.44 3.62 0.36
N VAL A 69 3.38 4.07 1.17
CA VAL A 69 3.15 4.45 2.57
C VAL A 69 3.28 5.97 2.80
N GLU A 70 3.45 6.74 1.72
CA GLU A 70 3.54 8.20 1.74
C GLU A 70 2.57 8.80 0.71
N SER A 71 1.29 8.85 1.07
CA SER A 71 0.28 9.49 0.23
C SER A 71 0.63 10.96 -0.03
N GLY A 72 0.55 11.37 -1.30
CA GLY A 72 0.90 12.72 -1.73
C GLY A 72 2.37 12.90 -2.16
N ILE A 73 3.23 11.95 -1.88
CA ILE A 73 4.62 11.97 -2.38
C ILE A 73 4.67 11.31 -3.76
N PRO A 74 5.26 11.98 -4.77
CA PRO A 74 5.36 11.42 -6.10
C PRO A 74 6.17 10.12 -6.13
N TYR A 75 5.62 9.10 -6.80
CA TYR A 75 6.35 7.88 -7.12
C TYR A 75 7.22 8.15 -8.35
N HIS A 76 8.52 8.14 -8.15
CA HIS A 76 9.47 8.43 -9.21
C HIS A 76 9.80 7.18 -10.03
N THR A 77 9.84 7.34 -11.35
CA THR A 77 10.16 6.29 -12.30
C THR A 77 11.44 6.59 -13.02
N SER A 78 12.01 5.59 -13.63
CA SER A 78 13.11 5.58 -14.59
C SER A 78 14.44 6.21 -14.16
N GLU A 79 14.43 7.28 -13.39
CA GLU A 79 15.65 8.01 -12.99
C GLU A 79 16.07 7.74 -11.55
N ASN A 80 15.18 7.21 -10.72
CA ASN A 80 15.44 6.94 -9.32
C ASN A 80 15.62 5.46 -9.04
N THR A 81 16.65 5.17 -8.29
CA THR A 81 16.87 3.84 -7.72
C THR A 81 16.26 3.81 -6.33
N TYR A 82 15.51 2.76 -6.04
CA TYR A 82 15.00 2.48 -4.70
C TYR A 82 15.93 1.48 -4.02
N VAL A 83 16.15 1.68 -2.74
CA VAL A 83 16.92 0.76 -1.90
C VAL A 83 16.04 0.21 -0.79
N SER A 84 16.26 -1.05 -0.45
CA SER A 84 15.56 -1.70 0.65
C SER A 84 16.21 -1.33 1.98
N GLU A 85 15.38 -1.03 2.97
CA GLU A 85 15.81 -0.88 4.36
C GLU A 85 14.85 -1.60 5.31
N SER A 86 15.29 -1.87 6.52
CA SER A 86 14.40 -2.35 7.57
C SER A 86 13.37 -1.29 7.91
N GLY A 87 12.10 -1.68 8.05
CA GLY A 87 11.05 -0.75 8.47
C GLY A 87 11.32 -0.08 9.83
N THR A 88 12.14 -0.70 10.68
CA THR A 88 12.62 -0.10 11.95
C THR A 88 13.61 1.03 11.75
N ASN A 89 14.30 1.06 10.60
CA ASN A 89 15.26 2.10 10.23
C ASN A 89 14.63 3.21 9.38
N SER A 90 13.41 3.03 8.91
CA SER A 90 12.72 4.04 8.11
C SER A 90 12.51 5.31 8.93
N GLN A 91 13.16 6.38 8.51
CA GLN A 91 12.99 7.70 9.14
C GLN A 91 11.52 8.13 9.09
N TYR A 92 10.86 7.89 7.95
CA TYR A 92 9.47 8.26 7.76
C TYR A 92 8.53 7.50 8.71
N LEU A 93 8.60 6.17 8.74
CA LEU A 93 7.74 5.38 9.62
C LEU A 93 7.97 5.70 11.10
N ASN A 94 9.19 6.06 11.49
CA ASN A 94 9.51 6.43 12.86
C ASN A 94 8.91 7.77 13.30
N LEU A 95 8.48 8.63 12.37
CA LEU A 95 7.74 9.86 12.68
C LEU A 95 6.27 9.61 12.98
N LEU A 96 5.72 8.46 12.58
CA LEU A 96 4.33 8.13 12.82
C LEU A 96 4.08 7.69 14.28
N PRO A 97 2.88 7.94 14.82
CA PRO A 97 2.47 7.39 16.11
C PRO A 97 2.57 5.86 16.14
N ALA A 98 2.77 5.29 17.32
CA ALA A 98 2.93 3.84 17.50
C ALA A 98 1.75 3.04 16.95
N GLU A 99 0.54 3.54 17.15
CA GLU A 99 -0.70 2.93 16.66
C GLU A 99 -0.75 2.89 15.13
N ALA A 100 -0.35 3.97 14.47
CA ALA A 100 -0.28 4.05 13.01
C ALA A 100 0.75 3.05 12.47
N ARG A 101 1.96 2.98 13.08
CA ARG A 101 2.98 2.01 12.70
C ARG A 101 2.51 0.58 12.87
N ARG A 102 1.83 0.27 13.99
CA ARG A 102 1.23 -1.05 14.22
C ARG A 102 0.19 -1.38 13.16
N GLY A 103 -0.71 -0.44 12.87
CA GLY A 103 -1.73 -0.60 11.84
C GLY A 103 -1.13 -0.86 10.46
N ILE A 104 -0.11 -0.11 10.06
CA ILE A 104 0.64 -0.32 8.81
C ILE A 104 1.26 -1.72 8.79
N THR A 105 1.95 -2.12 9.86
CA THR A 105 2.61 -3.43 9.94
C THR A 105 1.61 -4.58 9.84
N LEU A 106 0.53 -4.54 10.62
CA LEU A 106 -0.50 -5.58 10.57
C LEU A 106 -1.21 -5.61 9.22
N THR A 107 -1.47 -4.45 8.62
CA THR A 107 -2.04 -4.38 7.27
C THR A 107 -1.09 -4.99 6.23
N ALA A 108 0.21 -4.78 6.33
CA ALA A 108 1.18 -5.42 5.44
C ALA A 108 1.25 -6.95 5.64
N ILE A 109 0.99 -7.45 6.85
CA ILE A 109 0.94 -8.89 7.15
C ILE A 109 -0.32 -9.53 6.57
N TYR A 110 -1.48 -8.92 6.79
CA TYR A 110 -2.79 -9.46 6.40
C TYR A 110 -3.28 -8.98 5.05
N GLY A 111 -2.68 -7.96 4.46
CA GLY A 111 -3.01 -7.48 3.13
C GLY A 111 -2.57 -8.42 2.02
N TRP A 112 -2.91 -8.05 0.81
CA TRP A 112 -2.56 -8.83 -0.37
C TRP A 112 -1.04 -8.87 -0.56
N LYS A 113 -0.56 -10.03 -0.95
CA LYS A 113 0.81 -10.29 -1.41
C LYS A 113 0.78 -11.38 -2.48
N PRO A 114 1.79 -11.46 -3.37
CA PRO A 114 1.84 -12.50 -4.39
C PRO A 114 1.66 -13.90 -3.80
N GLY A 115 0.74 -14.67 -4.38
CA GLY A 115 0.40 -16.02 -3.92
C GLY A 115 -0.52 -16.09 -2.70
N ALA A 116 -0.98 -14.96 -2.17
CA ALA A 116 -1.97 -14.97 -1.09
C ALA A 116 -3.31 -15.53 -1.57
N ALA A 117 -3.92 -16.41 -0.80
CA ALA A 117 -5.28 -16.82 -1.03
C ALA A 117 -6.26 -15.65 -0.80
N LEU A 118 -7.33 -15.60 -1.59
CA LEU A 118 -8.38 -14.63 -1.39
C LEU A 118 -9.11 -14.92 -0.07
N PRO A 119 -9.19 -13.96 0.85
CA PRO A 119 -9.66 -14.20 2.22
C PRO A 119 -11.18 -14.34 2.32
N VAL A 120 -11.92 -13.83 1.34
CA VAL A 120 -13.39 -13.84 1.30
C VAL A 120 -13.87 -14.10 -0.12
N SER A 121 -15.08 -14.62 -0.26
CA SER A 121 -15.69 -14.87 -1.57
C SER A 121 -16.17 -13.56 -2.23
N GLY A 122 -16.20 -13.57 -3.57
CA GLY A 122 -16.73 -12.47 -4.38
C GLY A 122 -15.80 -11.23 -4.43
N ILE A 123 -14.51 -11.46 -4.34
CA ILE A 123 -13.44 -10.52 -4.63
C ILE A 123 -12.43 -11.16 -5.59
N ASN A 124 -11.59 -10.35 -6.20
CA ASN A 124 -10.39 -10.77 -6.92
C ASN A 124 -9.12 -10.20 -6.27
N GLU A 125 -7.97 -10.48 -6.87
CA GLU A 125 -6.69 -9.98 -6.35
C GLU A 125 -6.59 -8.46 -6.35
N ASP A 126 -7.15 -7.78 -7.35
CA ASP A 126 -7.09 -6.34 -7.47
C ASP A 126 -7.99 -5.64 -6.43
N ASP A 127 -9.14 -6.23 -6.10
CA ASP A 127 -9.95 -5.82 -4.96
C ASP A 127 -9.13 -5.87 -3.66
N TYR A 128 -8.38 -6.96 -3.47
CA TYR A 128 -7.59 -7.16 -2.27
C TYR A 128 -6.39 -6.22 -2.21
N LYS A 129 -5.69 -5.98 -3.34
CA LYS A 129 -4.60 -4.98 -3.45
C LYS A 129 -5.10 -3.59 -3.09
N MET A 130 -6.23 -3.18 -3.67
CA MET A 130 -6.80 -1.86 -3.45
C MET A 130 -7.23 -1.66 -1.99
N ALA A 131 -7.89 -2.65 -1.40
CA ALA A 131 -8.25 -2.62 0.02
C ALA A 131 -7.01 -2.45 0.91
N THR A 132 -5.95 -3.19 0.63
CA THR A 132 -4.67 -3.11 1.36
C THR A 132 -4.08 -1.71 1.27
N GLN A 133 -3.98 -1.15 0.06
CA GLN A 133 -3.41 0.19 -0.15
C GLN A 133 -4.21 1.28 0.57
N ILE A 134 -5.52 1.18 0.55
CA ILE A 134 -6.39 2.17 1.22
C ILE A 134 -6.17 2.17 2.73
N ILE A 135 -6.12 1.00 3.37
CA ILE A 135 -5.90 0.91 4.82
C ILE A 135 -4.52 1.46 5.18
N LEU A 136 -3.48 1.17 4.39
CA LEU A 136 -2.14 1.71 4.61
C LEU A 136 -2.14 3.24 4.59
N TRP A 137 -2.84 3.86 3.65
CA TRP A 137 -2.97 5.32 3.58
C TRP A 137 -3.80 5.88 4.73
N GLU A 138 -4.86 5.21 5.16
CA GLU A 138 -5.66 5.64 6.31
C GLU A 138 -4.80 5.72 7.58
N TYR A 139 -3.96 4.71 7.84
CA TYR A 139 -3.04 4.74 8.98
C TYR A 139 -1.94 5.79 8.80
N GLN A 140 -1.34 5.87 7.60
CA GLN A 140 -0.28 6.82 7.31
C GLN A 140 -0.75 8.27 7.46
N GLN A 141 -1.95 8.59 6.97
CA GLN A 141 -2.57 9.91 7.10
C GLN A 141 -3.21 10.14 8.48
N GLN A 142 -3.09 9.20 9.40
CA GLN A 142 -3.70 9.28 10.72
C GLN A 142 -5.22 9.52 10.66
N LEU A 143 -5.88 8.98 9.63
CA LEU A 143 -7.35 8.95 9.50
C LEU A 143 -7.97 7.82 10.32
N ARG A 144 -7.13 7.02 10.94
CA ARG A 144 -7.49 5.85 11.73
C ARG A 144 -6.45 5.65 12.83
N SER A 145 -6.90 5.53 14.07
CA SER A 145 -6.06 5.11 15.22
C SER A 145 -6.38 3.69 15.68
N ASP A 146 -7.53 3.17 15.28
CA ASP A 146 -7.98 1.81 15.57
C ASP A 146 -8.61 1.17 14.32
N PRO A 147 -8.86 -0.16 14.31
CA PRO A 147 -9.39 -0.83 13.13
C PRO A 147 -10.87 -0.52 12.81
N TYR A 148 -11.63 0.08 13.70
CA TYR A 148 -13.07 0.24 13.50
C TYR A 148 -13.51 1.67 13.21
N SER A 149 -12.74 2.65 13.62
CA SER A 149 -13.12 4.05 13.52
C SER A 149 -12.24 4.82 12.55
N ARG A 150 -12.85 5.56 11.66
CA ARG A 150 -12.20 6.57 10.84
C ARG A 150 -12.54 7.95 11.35
N HIS A 151 -11.58 8.84 11.36
CA HIS A 151 -11.74 10.22 11.79
C HIS A 151 -10.90 11.15 10.91
N GLY A 152 -11.37 12.37 10.68
CA GLY A 152 -10.56 13.39 10.02
C GLY A 152 -9.42 13.85 10.92
N ASN A 153 -8.32 14.29 10.31
CA ASN A 153 -7.15 14.82 11.02
C ASN A 153 -7.02 16.35 10.94
N GLY A 154 -8.06 17.04 10.50
CA GLY A 154 -8.07 18.49 10.28
C GLY A 154 -7.51 18.91 8.89
N HIS A 155 -6.83 18.01 8.18
CA HIS A 155 -6.26 18.24 6.85
C HIS A 155 -6.85 17.33 5.78
N ALA A 156 -7.43 16.20 6.18
CA ALA A 156 -8.01 15.22 5.27
C ALA A 156 -9.36 14.71 5.80
N ASP A 157 -10.27 14.43 4.86
CA ASP A 157 -11.57 13.82 5.15
C ASP A 157 -11.39 12.37 5.61
N ALA A 158 -12.12 11.98 6.64
CA ALA A 158 -12.13 10.61 7.18
C ALA A 158 -12.46 9.54 6.13
N ASN A 159 -13.22 9.89 5.10
CA ASN A 159 -13.67 9.00 4.05
C ASN A 159 -12.88 9.15 2.74
N GLN A 160 -11.84 9.96 2.72
CA GLN A 160 -11.08 10.33 1.51
C GLN A 160 -10.71 9.11 0.65
N TYR A 161 -10.20 8.06 1.25
CA TYR A 161 -9.78 6.85 0.53
C TYR A 161 -10.89 5.80 0.44
N PHE A 162 -11.61 5.57 1.53
CA PHE A 162 -12.64 4.55 1.60
C PHE A 162 -13.79 4.79 0.60
N SER A 163 -14.13 6.04 0.29
CA SER A 163 -15.21 6.38 -0.66
C SER A 163 -15.05 5.71 -2.01
N VAL A 164 -13.82 5.36 -2.41
CA VAL A 164 -13.54 4.68 -3.67
C VAL A 164 -14.03 3.24 -3.68
N ILE A 165 -14.00 2.56 -2.55
CA ILE A 165 -14.38 1.14 -2.43
C ILE A 165 -15.73 0.92 -1.76
N ALA A 166 -16.37 1.96 -1.26
CA ALA A 166 -17.65 1.86 -0.57
C ALA A 166 -18.72 1.19 -1.45
N GLY A 167 -19.36 0.14 -0.97
CA GLY A 167 -20.35 -0.65 -1.69
C GLY A 167 -19.79 -1.56 -2.79
N ARG A 168 -18.47 -1.68 -2.90
CA ARG A 168 -17.79 -2.45 -3.96
C ARG A 168 -17.14 -3.73 -3.41
N PRO A 169 -16.75 -4.70 -4.26
CA PRO A 169 -16.13 -5.93 -3.78
C PRO A 169 -14.92 -5.73 -2.86
N ALA A 170 -14.06 -4.75 -3.13
CA ALA A 170 -12.90 -4.46 -2.32
C ALA A 170 -13.25 -4.07 -0.85
N GLU A 171 -14.46 -3.58 -0.58
CA GLU A 171 -14.91 -3.32 0.80
C GLU A 171 -14.95 -4.59 1.65
N LYS A 172 -15.24 -5.75 1.04
CA LYS A 172 -15.22 -7.04 1.75
C LYS A 172 -13.80 -7.40 2.21
N ALA A 173 -12.82 -7.23 1.33
CA ALA A 173 -11.41 -7.43 1.67
C ALA A 173 -10.94 -6.44 2.73
N TYR A 174 -11.33 -5.18 2.60
CA TYR A 174 -11.05 -4.11 3.55
C TYR A 174 -11.55 -4.46 4.95
N ASN A 175 -12.80 -4.86 5.07
CA ASN A 175 -13.39 -5.24 6.35
C ASN A 175 -12.72 -6.48 6.95
N TRP A 176 -12.35 -7.46 6.10
CA TRP A 176 -11.63 -8.64 6.55
C TRP A 176 -10.24 -8.29 7.10
N ILE A 177 -9.43 -7.48 6.37
CA ILE A 177 -8.12 -7.04 6.84
C ILE A 177 -8.25 -6.36 8.20
N LEU A 178 -9.20 -5.43 8.34
CA LEU A 178 -9.41 -4.71 9.60
C LEU A 178 -9.82 -5.63 10.74
N SER A 179 -10.59 -6.68 10.48
CA SER A 179 -10.92 -7.69 11.49
C SER A 179 -9.68 -8.44 11.98
N GLN A 180 -8.74 -8.74 11.07
CA GLN A 180 -7.46 -9.35 11.44
C GLN A 180 -6.57 -8.38 12.22
N VAL A 181 -6.49 -7.14 11.80
CA VAL A 181 -5.76 -6.09 12.54
C VAL A 181 -6.33 -5.96 13.97
N ALA A 182 -7.65 -5.93 14.11
CA ALA A 182 -8.31 -5.86 15.41
C ALA A 182 -7.98 -7.05 16.32
N SER A 183 -7.98 -8.26 15.77
CA SER A 183 -7.71 -9.48 16.55
C SER A 183 -6.28 -9.56 17.08
N HIS A 184 -5.35 -8.80 16.50
CA HIS A 184 -3.93 -8.80 16.87
C HIS A 184 -3.44 -7.45 17.44
N SER A 185 -4.33 -6.48 17.63
CA SER A 185 -3.96 -5.17 18.16
C SER A 185 -3.79 -5.13 19.68
N THR A 186 -4.14 -6.20 20.36
CA THR A 186 -4.11 -6.30 21.84
C THR A 186 -2.91 -7.06 22.40
N VAL A 187 -1.92 -7.37 21.56
CA VAL A 187 -0.69 -8.07 21.98
C VAL A 187 0.47 -7.10 22.13
#